data_92e62b1ccbc2b8d3706b992ce3bd8b14
#
_entry.id   92e62b1ccbc2b8d3706b992ce3bd8b14
#
_cell.length_a   1.000
_cell.length_b   1.000
_cell.length_c   1.000
_cell.angle_alpha   90.00
_cell.angle_beta   90.00
_cell.angle_gamma   90.00
#
_symmetry.space_group_name_H-M   'P 1'
#
loop_
_entity.id
_entity.type
_entity.pdbx_description
1 polymer ?
#
loop_
_entity_poly.entity_id
_entity_poly.type
_entity_poly.pdbx_seq_one_letter_code
_entity_poly.pdbx_strand_id
1 'polypeptide(L)'
;IPKSEGGLIDYDGQVEVISSIDANKKDIPNDLRWGVYIVIKAQNQYVKNCFKDYGMVTDASGSYSAIWRPYHYIGLELAQSIYSIALENKATGKTSNYNADVASIAKKDLKAGEKLDGEGGFCARGRLTTSKHSKENKILPLGLTDGALVKKDIKKDQIITLNDVELNLPKEVIEAREYQYKLLN
;
A
#
# COMPACT_ATOMS: atom_id res chain seq x y z
N ILE A 1 12.93 -10.12 -2.71
CA ILE A 1 14.05 -10.56 -1.85
C ILE A 1 13.45 -11.15 -0.57
N PRO A 2 13.90 -12.34 -0.14
CA PRO A 2 13.47 -12.94 1.11
C PRO A 2 13.77 -12.07 2.33
N LYS A 3 12.99 -12.19 3.38
CA LYS A 3 13.17 -11.41 4.62
C LYS A 3 14.55 -11.66 5.26
N SER A 4 15.10 -12.87 5.13
CA SER A 4 16.47 -13.21 5.55
C SER A 4 17.57 -12.43 4.84
N GLU A 5 17.26 -11.85 3.69
CA GLU A 5 18.16 -11.04 2.86
C GLU A 5 17.77 -9.55 2.87
N GLY A 6 17.02 -9.12 3.86
CA GLY A 6 16.55 -7.75 3.99
C GLY A 6 15.33 -7.41 3.15
N GLY A 7 14.69 -8.39 2.53
CA GLY A 7 13.45 -8.21 1.77
C GLY A 7 12.20 -8.29 2.61
N LEU A 8 11.04 -8.24 1.94
CA LEU A 8 9.72 -8.17 2.55
C LEU A 8 8.80 -9.33 2.14
N ILE A 9 9.35 -10.41 1.58
CA ILE A 9 8.57 -11.62 1.26
C ILE A 9 8.22 -12.31 2.57
N ASP A 10 7.01 -12.09 3.04
CA ASP A 10 6.57 -12.48 4.38
C ASP A 10 5.25 -13.27 4.38
N TYR A 11 4.27 -12.83 3.63
CA TYR A 11 2.95 -13.46 3.58
C TYR A 11 2.28 -13.28 2.20
N ASP A 12 1.33 -14.15 1.90
CA ASP A 12 0.57 -14.09 0.66
C ASP A 12 -0.36 -12.87 0.60
N GLY A 13 -0.53 -12.33 -0.59
CA GLY A 13 -1.33 -11.12 -0.81
C GLY A 13 -0.63 -9.83 -0.42
N GLN A 14 0.64 -9.87 -0.02
CA GLN A 14 1.44 -8.67 0.19
C GLN A 14 1.68 -7.96 -1.13
N VAL A 15 1.38 -6.66 -1.16
CA VAL A 15 1.66 -5.78 -2.30
C VAL A 15 2.47 -4.60 -1.78
N GLU A 16 3.58 -4.30 -2.43
CA GLU A 16 4.45 -3.20 -2.04
C GLU A 16 4.99 -2.44 -3.23
N VAL A 17 5.26 -1.15 -3.02
CA VAL A 17 5.98 -0.29 -3.95
C VAL A 17 7.44 -0.20 -3.50
N ILE A 18 8.35 -0.47 -4.42
CA ILE A 18 9.78 -0.53 -4.15
C ILE A 18 10.43 0.81 -4.55
N SER A 19 11.25 1.35 -3.66
CA SER A 19 12.08 2.51 -3.92
C SER A 19 13.53 2.09 -4.19
N SER A 20 14.19 2.79 -5.10
CA SER A 20 15.64 2.61 -5.36
C SER A 20 16.54 3.31 -4.35
N ILE A 21 15.97 4.06 -3.43
CA ILE A 21 16.69 4.77 -2.37
C ILE A 21 16.09 4.49 -1.00
N ASP A 22 16.94 4.46 0.02
CA ASP A 22 16.51 4.36 1.41
C ASP A 22 16.01 5.71 1.97
N ALA A 23 15.58 5.70 3.24
CA ALA A 23 15.12 6.91 3.93
C ALA A 23 16.21 8.00 4.06
N ASN A 24 17.48 7.64 3.94
CA ASN A 24 18.64 8.54 3.99
C ASN A 24 19.10 9.00 2.61
N LYS A 25 18.33 8.71 1.56
CA LYS A 25 18.63 9.02 0.15
C LYS A 25 19.87 8.30 -0.39
N LYS A 26 20.22 7.16 0.16
CA LYS A 26 21.26 6.28 -0.35
C LYS A 26 20.66 5.23 -1.27
N ASP A 27 21.37 4.91 -2.35
CA ASP A 27 20.96 3.83 -3.24
C ASP A 27 20.90 2.50 -2.50
N ILE A 28 19.84 1.74 -2.75
CA ILE A 28 19.69 0.37 -2.24
C ILE A 28 20.36 -0.56 -3.26
N PRO A 29 21.48 -1.22 -2.91
CA PRO A 29 22.17 -2.11 -3.83
C PRO A 29 21.29 -3.33 -4.15
N ASN A 30 21.30 -3.74 -5.42
CA ASN A 30 20.51 -4.88 -5.92
C ASN A 30 19.01 -4.75 -5.73
N ASP A 31 18.50 -3.54 -5.63
CA ASP A 31 17.07 -3.31 -5.56
C ASP A 31 16.37 -3.67 -6.87
N LEU A 32 15.06 -3.84 -6.80
CA LEU A 32 14.24 -4.12 -7.98
C LEU A 32 13.94 -2.89 -8.83
N ARG A 33 14.36 -1.71 -8.42
CA ARG A 33 14.14 -0.41 -9.07
C ARG A 33 12.75 -0.26 -9.68
N TRP A 34 11.98 0.68 -9.26
CA TRP A 34 10.71 1.05 -9.88
C TRP A 34 9.82 -0.16 -10.20
N GLY A 35 8.84 -0.39 -9.44
CA GLY A 35 7.92 -1.46 -9.78
C GLY A 35 6.98 -1.81 -8.67
N VAL A 36 6.12 -2.73 -8.99
CA VAL A 36 5.17 -3.34 -8.07
C VAL A 36 5.49 -4.83 -8.02
N TYR A 37 5.50 -5.40 -6.84
CA TYR A 37 5.54 -6.85 -6.70
C TYR A 37 4.40 -7.37 -5.85
N ILE A 38 4.01 -8.60 -6.14
CA ILE A 38 2.98 -9.31 -5.40
C ILE A 38 3.62 -10.57 -4.82
N VAL A 39 3.49 -10.75 -3.52
CA VAL A 39 3.92 -11.99 -2.84
C VAL A 39 2.85 -13.07 -3.04
N ILE A 40 3.29 -14.23 -3.46
CA ILE A 40 2.45 -15.41 -3.66
C ILE A 40 2.91 -16.55 -2.76
N LYS A 41 1.96 -17.31 -2.25
CA LYS A 41 2.21 -18.49 -1.42
C LYS A 41 1.94 -19.77 -2.18
N ALA A 42 2.84 -20.73 -2.10
CA ALA A 42 2.60 -22.08 -2.59
C ALA A 42 1.53 -22.76 -1.73
N GLN A 43 0.41 -23.12 -2.34
CA GLN A 43 -0.72 -23.75 -1.65
C GLN A 43 -0.50 -25.23 -1.32
N ASN A 44 0.46 -25.87 -1.98
CA ASN A 44 0.80 -27.27 -1.77
C ASN A 44 2.26 -27.55 -2.17
N GLN A 45 2.73 -28.78 -1.88
CA GLN A 45 4.11 -29.17 -2.15
C GLN A 45 4.46 -29.16 -3.65
N TYR A 46 3.52 -29.48 -4.53
CA TYR A 46 3.74 -29.45 -5.96
C TYR A 46 4.09 -28.03 -6.45
N VAL A 47 3.28 -27.03 -6.07
CA VAL A 47 3.53 -25.61 -6.43
C VAL A 47 4.86 -25.13 -5.83
N LYS A 48 5.18 -25.55 -4.62
CA LYS A 48 6.45 -25.24 -3.98
C LYS A 48 7.65 -25.79 -4.78
N ASN A 49 7.54 -27.01 -5.28
CA ASN A 49 8.56 -27.59 -6.14
C ASN A 49 8.66 -26.81 -7.46
N CYS A 50 7.53 -26.40 -8.05
CA CYS A 50 7.52 -25.57 -9.25
C CYS A 50 8.30 -24.26 -9.06
N PHE A 51 8.17 -23.58 -7.92
CA PHE A 51 8.97 -22.39 -7.65
C PHE A 51 10.47 -22.65 -7.79
N LYS A 52 10.93 -23.76 -7.25
CA LYS A 52 12.32 -24.19 -7.37
C LYS A 52 12.70 -24.55 -8.81
N ASP A 53 11.88 -25.36 -9.47
CA ASP A 53 12.15 -25.88 -10.81
C ASP A 53 12.20 -24.77 -11.87
N TYR A 54 11.39 -23.73 -11.69
CA TYR A 54 11.39 -22.53 -12.54
C TYR A 54 12.39 -21.44 -12.08
N GLY A 55 13.20 -21.71 -11.06
CA GLY A 55 14.22 -20.78 -10.60
C GLY A 55 13.67 -19.49 -9.99
N MET A 56 12.48 -19.55 -9.43
CA MET A 56 11.89 -18.39 -8.76
C MET A 56 12.60 -18.12 -7.44
N VAL A 57 12.80 -16.85 -7.13
CA VAL A 57 13.33 -16.42 -5.81
C VAL A 57 12.28 -16.67 -4.75
N THR A 58 12.65 -17.42 -3.70
CA THR A 58 11.75 -17.76 -2.60
C THR A 58 12.33 -17.34 -1.26
N ASP A 59 11.48 -17.31 -0.23
CA ASP A 59 11.92 -17.28 1.16
C ASP A 59 12.68 -18.56 1.56
N ALA A 60 13.28 -18.59 2.74
CA ALA A 60 14.02 -19.74 3.23
C ALA A 60 13.21 -21.05 3.30
N SER A 61 11.89 -20.95 3.49
CA SER A 61 10.99 -22.11 3.48
C SER A 61 10.69 -22.64 2.09
N GLY A 62 10.95 -21.86 1.04
CA GLY A 62 10.57 -22.14 -0.34
C GLY A 62 9.05 -22.05 -0.58
N SER A 63 8.29 -21.51 0.38
CA SER A 63 6.84 -21.46 0.32
C SER A 63 6.29 -20.17 -0.25
N TYR A 64 7.05 -19.09 -0.19
CA TYR A 64 6.68 -17.79 -0.70
C TYR A 64 7.61 -17.35 -1.82
N SER A 65 7.05 -16.73 -2.83
CA SER A 65 7.76 -16.10 -3.93
C SER A 65 7.11 -14.79 -4.28
N ALA A 66 7.68 -14.04 -5.20
CA ALA A 66 7.10 -12.80 -5.66
C ALA A 66 7.10 -12.70 -7.19
N ILE A 67 6.06 -12.11 -7.73
CA ILE A 67 5.99 -11.69 -9.12
C ILE A 67 6.20 -10.19 -9.15
N TRP A 68 7.20 -9.76 -9.91
CA TRP A 68 7.59 -8.37 -10.04
C TRP A 68 7.29 -7.83 -11.43
N ARG A 69 6.77 -6.58 -11.47
CA ARG A 69 6.56 -5.81 -12.68
C ARG A 69 7.33 -4.51 -12.60
N PRO A 70 8.33 -4.28 -13.45
CA PRO A 70 9.25 -3.14 -13.35
C PRO A 70 8.65 -1.82 -13.85
N TYR A 71 7.41 -1.82 -14.33
CA TYR A 71 6.74 -0.65 -14.86
C TYR A 71 5.25 -0.69 -14.60
N HIS A 72 4.65 0.49 -14.60
CA HIS A 72 3.20 0.69 -14.54
C HIS A 72 2.84 1.82 -15.50
N TYR A 73 2.33 1.45 -16.68
CA TYR A 73 1.92 2.39 -17.71
C TYR A 73 0.40 2.50 -17.74
N ILE A 74 -0.14 3.46 -16.99
CA ILE A 74 -1.59 3.64 -16.82
C ILE A 74 -2.32 3.69 -18.17
N GLY A 75 -1.81 4.46 -19.14
CA GLY A 75 -2.44 4.60 -20.45
C GLY A 75 -2.50 3.32 -21.28
N LEU A 76 -1.49 2.46 -21.17
CA LEU A 76 -1.45 1.17 -21.87
C LEU A 76 -2.26 0.09 -21.13
N GLU A 77 -2.21 0.09 -19.82
CA GLU A 77 -2.83 -0.93 -18.98
C GLU A 77 -4.34 -0.74 -18.83
N LEU A 78 -4.83 0.50 -18.91
CA LEU A 78 -6.26 0.82 -18.88
C LEU A 78 -7.01 0.18 -20.05
N ALA A 79 -6.39 0.06 -21.22
CA ALA A 79 -6.97 -0.60 -22.38
C ALA A 79 -7.41 -2.03 -22.10
N GLN A 80 -6.68 -2.78 -21.28
CA GLN A 80 -7.06 -4.13 -20.87
C GLN A 80 -8.41 -4.17 -20.14
N SER A 81 -8.64 -3.23 -19.23
CA SER A 81 -9.92 -3.13 -18.51
C SER A 81 -11.06 -2.76 -19.45
N ILE A 82 -10.82 -1.83 -20.38
CA ILE A 82 -11.82 -1.43 -21.39
C ILE A 82 -12.18 -2.61 -22.28
N TYR A 83 -11.21 -3.33 -22.83
CA TYR A 83 -11.46 -4.49 -23.69
C TYR A 83 -12.15 -5.63 -22.94
N SER A 84 -11.76 -5.92 -21.73
CA SER A 84 -12.40 -6.96 -20.90
C SER A 84 -13.90 -6.67 -20.71
N ILE A 85 -14.25 -5.41 -20.43
CA ILE A 85 -15.65 -5.01 -20.28
C ILE A 85 -16.36 -5.00 -21.64
N ALA A 86 -15.77 -4.35 -22.66
CA ALA A 86 -16.45 -4.09 -23.92
C ALA A 86 -16.60 -5.36 -24.78
N LEU A 87 -15.62 -6.26 -24.77
CA LEU A 87 -15.59 -7.44 -25.64
C LEU A 87 -16.00 -8.72 -24.89
N GLU A 88 -15.69 -8.83 -23.62
CA GLU A 88 -15.91 -10.04 -22.84
C GLU A 88 -17.04 -9.91 -21.81
N ASN A 89 -17.55 -8.70 -21.59
CA ASN A 89 -18.50 -8.38 -20.52
C ASN A 89 -18.04 -8.85 -19.14
N LYS A 90 -16.75 -8.71 -18.87
CA LYS A 90 -16.11 -9.13 -17.63
C LYS A 90 -15.36 -7.99 -16.97
N ALA A 91 -15.44 -7.91 -15.65
CA ALA A 91 -14.53 -7.07 -14.88
C ALA A 91 -13.13 -7.70 -14.84
N THR A 92 -12.07 -6.87 -14.87
CA THR A 92 -10.67 -7.33 -14.75
C THR A 92 -10.33 -7.86 -13.36
N GLY A 93 -11.16 -7.59 -12.38
CA GLY A 93 -11.04 -8.06 -11.00
C GLY A 93 -12.04 -7.37 -10.08
N LYS A 94 -12.06 -7.82 -8.84
CA LYS A 94 -12.81 -7.18 -7.76
C LYS A 94 -12.01 -7.27 -6.47
N THR A 95 -12.17 -6.28 -5.60
CA THR A 95 -11.66 -6.35 -4.23
C THR A 95 -12.46 -7.37 -3.44
N SER A 96 -11.78 -8.34 -2.84
CA SER A 96 -12.39 -9.37 -1.99
C SER A 96 -12.10 -9.17 -0.51
N ASN A 97 -10.99 -8.49 -0.19
CA ASN A 97 -10.53 -8.28 1.18
C ASN A 97 -9.97 -6.87 1.35
N TYR A 98 -9.95 -6.40 2.59
CA TYR A 98 -9.28 -5.16 2.99
C TYR A 98 -8.10 -5.49 3.89
N ASN A 99 -6.96 -5.81 3.29
CA ASN A 99 -5.77 -6.29 4.00
C ASN A 99 -4.78 -5.19 4.34
N ALA A 100 -4.72 -4.14 3.54
CA ALA A 100 -3.75 -3.06 3.66
C ALA A 100 -4.40 -1.68 3.62
N ASP A 101 -3.70 -0.72 4.19
CA ASP A 101 -4.06 0.70 4.19
C ASP A 101 -2.81 1.55 3.99
N VAL A 102 -2.98 2.80 3.60
CA VAL A 102 -1.90 3.76 3.45
C VAL A 102 -1.98 4.80 4.57
N ALA A 103 -1.12 4.63 5.55
CA ALA A 103 -1.00 5.55 6.69
C ALA A 103 -0.41 6.90 6.28
N SER A 104 -0.94 7.98 6.81
CA SER A 104 -0.38 9.32 6.66
C SER A 104 0.77 9.56 7.64
N ILE A 105 1.93 9.96 7.12
CA ILE A 105 3.12 10.32 7.88
C ILE A 105 3.45 11.80 7.61
N ALA A 106 3.65 12.58 8.65
CA ALA A 106 4.02 13.99 8.52
C ALA A 106 5.38 14.14 7.81
N LYS A 107 5.44 14.91 6.71
CA LYS A 107 6.70 15.22 5.99
C LYS A 107 7.52 16.31 6.69
N LYS A 108 6.87 17.12 7.49
CA LYS A 108 7.43 18.28 8.23
C LYS A 108 6.76 18.38 9.59
N ASP A 109 7.25 19.26 10.45
CA ASP A 109 6.49 19.68 11.63
C ASP A 109 5.21 20.39 11.17
N LEU A 110 4.06 19.90 11.63
CA LEU A 110 2.74 20.47 11.35
C LEU A 110 2.24 21.18 12.62
N LYS A 111 1.61 22.33 12.45
CA LYS A 111 1.07 23.13 13.53
C LYS A 111 -0.44 23.00 13.66
N ALA A 112 -0.95 23.10 14.88
CA ALA A 112 -2.38 23.24 15.10
C ALA A 112 -2.94 24.40 14.26
N GLY A 113 -4.06 24.17 13.57
CA GLY A 113 -4.67 25.10 12.63
C GLY A 113 -4.12 25.00 11.19
N GLU A 114 -3.07 24.23 10.94
CA GLU A 114 -2.57 24.01 9.58
C GLU A 114 -3.51 23.08 8.82
N LYS A 115 -3.72 23.37 7.53
CA LYS A 115 -4.53 22.55 6.63
C LYS A 115 -3.63 21.62 5.83
N LEU A 116 -3.99 20.34 5.82
CA LEU A 116 -3.29 19.36 4.98
C LEU A 116 -3.64 19.56 3.51
N ASP A 117 -2.66 19.30 2.65
CA ASP A 117 -2.70 19.59 1.20
C ASP A 117 -2.92 18.35 0.34
N GLY A 118 -3.39 17.26 0.94
CA GLY A 118 -3.78 16.05 0.23
C GLY A 118 -2.63 15.13 -0.17
N GLU A 119 -2.98 14.12 -0.97
CA GLU A 119 -2.03 13.18 -1.55
C GLU A 119 -1.13 13.89 -2.57
N GLY A 120 0.17 13.58 -2.54
CA GLY A 120 1.16 14.24 -3.39
C GLY A 120 1.62 15.61 -2.90
N GLY A 121 0.97 16.17 -1.87
CA GLY A 121 1.31 17.44 -1.26
C GLY A 121 2.59 17.45 -0.42
N PHE A 122 2.80 18.55 0.31
CA PHE A 122 4.01 18.78 1.14
C PHE A 122 3.82 18.42 2.60
N CYS A 123 2.57 18.23 3.06
CA CYS A 123 2.26 18.00 4.46
C CYS A 123 2.42 16.54 4.88
N ALA A 124 1.96 15.60 4.04
CA ALA A 124 1.94 14.18 4.37
C ALA A 124 2.49 13.30 3.26
N ARG A 125 3.00 12.11 3.63
CA ARG A 125 3.38 11.02 2.73
C ARG A 125 2.72 9.72 3.17
N GLY A 126 2.51 8.81 2.23
CA GLY A 126 1.97 7.49 2.50
C GLY A 126 3.03 6.53 3.05
N ARG A 127 2.59 5.62 3.91
CA ARG A 127 3.31 4.43 4.32
C ARG A 127 2.34 3.25 4.39
N LEU A 128 2.69 2.16 3.72
CA LEU A 128 1.88 0.96 3.76
C LEU A 128 1.80 0.40 5.18
N THR A 129 0.62 -0.02 5.58
CA THR A 129 0.35 -0.67 6.87
C THR A 129 -0.75 -1.70 6.70
N THR A 130 -0.94 -2.60 7.67
CA THR A 130 -2.09 -3.50 7.64
C THR A 130 -3.37 -2.74 7.97
N SER A 131 -4.48 -3.12 7.34
CA SER A 131 -5.80 -2.55 7.63
C SER A 131 -6.18 -2.68 9.10
N LYS A 132 -5.84 -3.81 9.73
CA LYS A 132 -6.05 -4.05 11.16
C LYS A 132 -5.31 -3.01 12.02
N HIS A 133 -4.02 -2.81 11.75
CA HIS A 133 -3.21 -1.82 12.50
C HIS A 133 -3.73 -0.40 12.29
N SER A 134 -4.12 -0.06 11.04
CA SER A 134 -4.71 1.25 10.73
C SER A 134 -5.98 1.50 11.53
N LYS A 135 -6.90 0.52 11.56
CA LYS A 135 -8.17 0.60 12.29
C LYS A 135 -7.96 0.71 13.80
N GLU A 136 -7.15 -0.19 14.39
CA GLU A 136 -6.90 -0.24 15.85
C GLU A 136 -6.29 1.05 16.37
N ASN A 137 -5.39 1.67 15.60
CA ASN A 137 -4.70 2.89 15.98
C ASN A 137 -5.34 4.17 15.41
N LYS A 138 -6.52 4.07 14.79
CA LYS A 138 -7.23 5.20 14.18
C LYS A 138 -6.33 6.05 13.28
N ILE A 139 -5.48 5.39 12.49
CA ILE A 139 -4.54 6.06 11.60
C ILE A 139 -5.33 6.81 10.52
N LEU A 140 -4.92 8.03 10.20
CA LEU A 140 -5.49 8.80 9.10
C LEU A 140 -5.03 8.19 7.78
N PRO A 141 -5.94 7.65 6.94
CA PRO A 141 -5.60 7.21 5.60
C PRO A 141 -5.14 8.37 4.73
N LEU A 142 -4.13 8.16 3.89
CA LEU A 142 -3.58 9.22 3.04
C LEU A 142 -4.65 9.86 2.14
N GLY A 143 -5.54 9.06 1.57
CA GLY A 143 -6.64 9.55 0.72
C GLY A 143 -7.67 10.43 1.43
N LEU A 144 -7.63 10.53 2.78
CA LEU A 144 -8.52 11.41 3.56
C LEU A 144 -7.82 12.69 4.07
N THR A 145 -6.61 12.96 3.60
CA THR A 145 -5.83 14.12 4.07
C THR A 145 -6.24 15.44 3.45
N ASP A 146 -6.89 15.41 2.28
CA ASP A 146 -7.21 16.65 1.55
C ASP A 146 -8.13 17.56 2.37
N GLY A 147 -7.64 18.76 2.63
CA GLY A 147 -8.38 19.76 3.36
C GLY A 147 -8.54 19.50 4.87
N ALA A 148 -8.02 18.41 5.42
CA ALA A 148 -8.10 18.10 6.84
C ALA A 148 -7.35 19.14 7.68
N LEU A 149 -7.97 19.60 8.77
CA LEU A 149 -7.43 20.61 9.67
C LEU A 149 -6.70 19.94 10.84
N VAL A 150 -5.43 20.28 11.05
CA VAL A 150 -4.62 19.78 12.17
C VAL A 150 -5.11 20.39 13.49
N LYS A 151 -5.46 19.53 14.47
CA LYS A 151 -5.96 19.98 15.79
C LYS A 151 -4.87 20.21 16.82
N LYS A 152 -3.73 19.58 16.68
CA LYS A 152 -2.57 19.72 17.60
C LYS A 152 -1.26 19.58 16.82
N ASP A 153 -0.18 20.11 17.37
CA ASP A 153 1.14 20.02 16.77
C ASP A 153 1.55 18.55 16.55
N ILE A 154 2.06 18.26 15.35
CA ILE A 154 2.54 16.92 14.94
C ILE A 154 3.98 17.08 14.45
N LYS A 155 4.89 16.26 14.96
CA LYS A 155 6.28 16.30 14.55
C LYS A 155 6.50 15.56 13.22
N LYS A 156 7.52 16.00 12.49
CA LYS A 156 8.00 15.32 11.29
C LYS A 156 8.20 13.82 11.58
N ASP A 157 7.86 12.99 10.60
CA ASP A 157 7.93 11.52 10.63
C ASP A 157 6.97 10.82 11.61
N GLN A 158 6.12 11.56 12.32
CA GLN A 158 5.04 10.96 13.12
C GLN A 158 3.88 10.51 12.24
N ILE A 159 3.23 9.43 12.67
CA ILE A 159 1.95 8.97 12.11
C ILE A 159 0.87 9.98 12.49
N ILE A 160 0.08 10.38 11.50
CA ILE A 160 -1.10 11.22 11.71
C ILE A 160 -2.30 10.31 11.98
N THR A 161 -3.05 10.59 13.03
CA THR A 161 -4.27 9.83 13.37
C THR A 161 -5.53 10.66 13.13
N LEU A 162 -6.68 10.00 13.07
CA LEU A 162 -7.99 10.66 13.00
C LEU A 162 -8.27 11.57 14.21
N ASN A 163 -7.61 11.31 15.35
CA ASN A 163 -7.73 12.17 16.53
C ASN A 163 -6.93 13.49 16.40
N ASP A 164 -5.95 13.51 15.51
CA ASP A 164 -5.05 14.66 15.31
C ASP A 164 -5.61 15.69 14.34
N VAL A 165 -6.67 15.33 13.60
CA VAL A 165 -7.25 16.18 12.56
C VAL A 165 -8.76 16.29 12.66
N GLU A 166 -9.30 17.32 12.05
CA GLU A 166 -10.72 17.45 11.71
C GLU A 166 -10.85 17.25 10.20
N LEU A 167 -11.66 16.27 9.80
CA LEU A 167 -11.88 15.96 8.39
C LEU A 167 -12.86 16.96 7.77
N ASN A 168 -12.53 17.47 6.60
CA ASN A 168 -13.41 18.32 5.80
C ASN A 168 -13.78 17.61 4.50
N LEU A 169 -14.50 16.51 4.62
CA LEU A 169 -14.87 15.64 3.50
C LEU A 169 -16.39 15.46 3.42
N PRO A 170 -16.93 15.17 2.23
CA PRO A 170 -18.33 14.78 2.08
C PRO A 170 -18.67 13.61 3.00
N LYS A 171 -19.88 13.62 3.55
CA LYS A 171 -20.38 12.59 4.47
C LYS A 171 -20.31 11.20 3.86
N GLU A 172 -20.60 11.09 2.57
CA GLU A 172 -20.58 9.84 1.80
C GLU A 172 -19.20 9.17 1.78
N VAL A 173 -18.12 9.97 1.75
CA VAL A 173 -16.74 9.46 1.80
C VAL A 173 -16.45 8.85 3.18
N ILE A 174 -16.89 9.53 4.25
CA ILE A 174 -16.71 9.06 5.62
C ILE A 174 -17.51 7.77 5.84
N GLU A 175 -18.76 7.75 5.42
CA GLU A 175 -19.65 6.58 5.52
C GLU A 175 -19.11 5.37 4.72
N ALA A 176 -18.58 5.60 3.53
CA ALA A 176 -17.93 4.56 2.72
C ALA A 176 -16.71 3.97 3.44
N ARG A 177 -15.92 4.81 4.10
CA ARG A 177 -14.77 4.35 4.89
C ARG A 177 -15.20 3.56 6.13
N GLU A 178 -16.22 4.00 6.83
CA GLU A 178 -16.80 3.26 7.97
C GLU A 178 -17.37 1.90 7.55
N TYR A 179 -18.03 1.86 6.39
CA TYR A 179 -18.50 0.61 5.80
C TYR A 179 -17.35 -0.35 5.50
N GLN A 180 -16.26 0.15 4.91
CA GLN A 180 -15.05 -0.64 4.65
C GLN A 180 -14.48 -1.25 5.95
N TYR A 181 -14.48 -0.50 7.06
CA TYR A 181 -14.05 -1.03 8.36
C TYR A 181 -14.95 -2.16 8.90
N LYS A 182 -16.23 -2.16 8.55
CA LYS A 182 -17.16 -3.23 8.94
C LYS A 182 -16.92 -4.54 8.17
N LEU A 183 -16.35 -4.43 6.97
CA LEU A 183 -15.99 -5.59 6.15
C LEU A 183 -14.74 -6.33 6.63
N LEU A 184 -13.99 -5.76 7.57
CA LEU A 184 -12.78 -6.35 8.15
C LEU A 184 -13.02 -7.45 9.20
N ASN A 185 -14.24 -7.73 9.53
CA ASN A 185 -14.58 -8.73 10.57
C ASN A 185 -14.73 -10.11 9.98
#